data_410f9f392954fadcd4119449a4700577
#
_entry.id   410f9f392954fadcd4119449a4700577
#
_cell.length_a   1.000
_cell.length_b   1.000
_cell.length_c   1.000
_cell.angle_alpha   90.00
_cell.angle_beta   90.00
_cell.angle_gamma   90.00
#
_symmetry.space_group_name_H-M   'P 1'
#
loop_
_entity.id
_entity.type
_entity.pdbx_description
1 polymer ?
#
loop_
_entity_poly.entity_id
_entity_poly.type
_entity_poly.pdbx_seq_one_letter_code
_entity_poly.pdbx_strand_id
1 'polypeptide(L)'
;MATEKQQDNWIKEGRGQGYLKNYKPWVTVRDFGSKGRSHRVYGHTTKRTHHLLSDLELATFLLLDWNPSVTDIREQFPLPLQATTQIAEQAQITHPRVRNALQIMSSDFYVDRKDFRQPNFA
;
A
#
# COMPACT_ATOMS: atom_id res chain seq x y z
N MET A 1 6.79 14.01 0.80
CA MET A 1 6.21 13.55 -0.47
C MET A 1 7.30 13.35 -1.51
N ALA A 2 7.08 12.44 -2.43
CA ALA A 2 8.09 12.08 -3.41
C ALA A 2 8.15 13.08 -4.56
N THR A 3 9.36 13.42 -4.99
CA THR A 3 9.56 14.23 -6.19
C THR A 3 9.25 13.36 -7.41
N GLU A 4 9.14 14.01 -8.58
CA GLU A 4 8.93 13.29 -9.83
C GLU A 4 10.05 12.27 -10.08
N LYS A 5 11.30 12.66 -9.84
CA LYS A 5 12.44 11.77 -10.01
C LYS A 5 12.37 10.59 -9.07
N GLN A 6 11.98 10.81 -7.82
CA GLN A 6 11.82 9.72 -6.86
C GLN A 6 10.73 8.75 -7.29
N GLN A 7 9.60 9.27 -7.76
CA GLN A 7 8.52 8.41 -8.25
C GLN A 7 8.95 7.59 -9.45
N ASP A 8 9.68 8.20 -10.39
CA ASP A 8 10.20 7.49 -11.56
C ASP A 8 11.15 6.36 -11.13
N ASN A 9 12.02 6.63 -10.17
CA ASN A 9 12.93 5.61 -9.64
C ASN A 9 12.18 4.48 -8.96
N TRP A 10 11.14 4.79 -8.19
CA TRP A 10 10.33 3.79 -7.51
C TRP A 10 9.62 2.87 -8.50
N ILE A 11 9.11 3.46 -9.58
CA ILE A 11 8.50 2.66 -10.65
C ILE A 11 9.52 1.71 -11.27
N LYS A 12 10.74 2.20 -11.53
CA LYS A 12 11.81 1.37 -12.08
C LYS A 12 12.23 0.26 -11.14
N GLU A 13 12.16 0.49 -9.84
CA GLU A 13 12.46 -0.52 -8.82
C GLU A 13 11.38 -1.60 -8.73
N GLY A 14 10.24 -1.39 -9.36
CA GLY A 14 9.13 -2.33 -9.30
C GLY A 14 8.26 -2.17 -8.07
N ARG A 15 8.28 -1.02 -7.41
CA ARG A 15 7.45 -0.79 -6.23
C ARG A 15 5.97 -0.85 -6.61
N GLY A 16 5.18 -1.45 -5.76
CA GLY A 16 3.77 -1.66 -6.00
C GLY A 16 3.45 -2.87 -6.85
N GLN A 17 4.46 -3.64 -7.24
CA GLN A 17 4.31 -4.81 -8.09
C GLN A 17 4.61 -6.09 -7.33
N GLY A 18 4.06 -7.19 -7.82
CA GLY A 18 4.32 -8.50 -7.26
C GLY A 18 3.27 -8.96 -6.27
N TYR A 19 3.45 -10.16 -5.79
CA TYR A 19 2.53 -10.82 -4.87
C TYR A 19 3.32 -11.51 -3.77
N LEU A 20 2.71 -11.67 -2.61
CA LEU A 20 3.28 -12.39 -1.48
C LEU A 20 4.70 -11.91 -1.18
N LYS A 21 5.67 -12.81 -1.14
CA LYS A 21 7.04 -12.45 -0.77
C LYS A 21 7.73 -11.54 -1.80
N ASN A 22 7.21 -11.47 -3.02
CA ASN A 22 7.81 -10.67 -4.08
C ASN A 22 7.25 -9.27 -4.19
N TYR A 23 6.21 -8.97 -3.42
CA TYR A 23 5.62 -7.63 -3.45
C TYR A 23 6.56 -6.60 -2.85
N LYS A 24 6.64 -5.45 -3.49
CA LYS A 24 7.42 -4.30 -3.02
C LYS A 24 6.47 -3.14 -2.74
N PRO A 25 6.37 -2.67 -1.50
CA PRO A 25 5.48 -1.54 -1.20
C PRO A 25 5.94 -0.26 -1.88
N TRP A 26 4.98 0.62 -2.18
CA TRP A 26 5.29 1.91 -2.81
C TRP A 26 6.14 2.78 -1.89
N VAL A 27 5.81 2.79 -0.60
CA VAL A 27 6.54 3.57 0.41
C VAL A 27 7.08 2.61 1.46
N THR A 28 8.34 2.81 1.87
CA THR A 28 8.95 2.00 2.91
C THR A 28 9.35 2.86 4.09
N VAL A 29 9.70 2.23 5.21
CA VAL A 29 10.12 2.96 6.40
C VAL A 29 11.38 3.78 6.18
N ARG A 30 12.19 3.44 5.17
CA ARG A 30 13.40 4.19 4.82
C ARG A 30 13.11 5.51 4.14
N ASP A 31 11.95 5.64 3.50
CA ASP A 31 11.63 6.82 2.71
C ASP A 31 11.23 8.00 3.57
N PHE A 32 10.91 7.76 4.82
CA PHE A 32 10.55 8.80 5.77
C PHE A 32 11.63 8.93 6.83
N GLY A 33 11.86 10.16 7.24
CA GLY A 33 12.69 10.40 8.40
C GLY A 33 12.02 9.79 9.64
N SER A 34 12.73 9.85 10.76
CA SER A 34 12.36 9.17 11.99
C SER A 34 11.20 9.82 12.74
N LYS A 35 10.26 10.44 12.04
CA LYS A 35 9.08 11.03 12.67
C LYS A 35 8.02 9.98 12.84
N GLY A 36 7.59 9.79 14.09
CA GLY A 36 6.58 8.81 14.40
C GLY A 36 7.14 7.41 14.53
N ARG A 37 6.27 6.47 14.79
CA ARG A 37 6.65 5.08 15.04
C ARG A 37 6.40 4.27 13.80
N SER A 38 7.47 3.76 13.23
CA SER A 38 7.39 2.84 12.12
C SER A 38 7.86 1.46 12.55
N HIS A 39 7.40 0.44 11.86
CA HIS A 39 7.66 -0.94 12.23
C HIS A 39 8.03 -1.77 11.02
N ARG A 40 8.92 -2.73 11.23
CA ARG A 40 9.23 -3.77 10.24
C ARG A 40 8.87 -5.09 10.88
N VAL A 41 7.88 -5.77 10.29
CA VAL A 41 7.36 -7.00 10.88
C VAL A 41 7.33 -8.09 9.82
N TYR A 42 7.87 -9.25 10.16
CA TYR A 42 7.82 -10.39 9.26
C TYR A 42 6.42 -11.00 9.28
N GLY A 43 5.81 -11.13 8.10
CA GLY A 43 4.47 -11.69 7.96
C GLY A 43 4.51 -13.18 7.68
N HIS A 44 3.69 -13.94 8.42
CA HIS A 44 3.64 -15.37 8.18
C HIS A 44 2.80 -15.72 6.95
N THR A 45 1.83 -14.89 6.59
CA THR A 45 1.02 -15.11 5.40
C THR A 45 1.84 -14.89 4.13
N THR A 46 2.62 -13.81 4.08
CA THR A 46 3.35 -13.40 2.88
C THR A 46 4.78 -13.90 2.82
N LYS A 47 5.37 -14.26 3.96
CA LYS A 47 6.76 -14.70 4.08
C LYS A 47 7.75 -13.60 3.69
N ARG A 48 7.43 -12.37 4.03
CA ARG A 48 8.32 -11.21 3.83
C ARG A 48 8.16 -10.22 4.96
N THR A 49 9.10 -9.28 5.05
CA THR A 49 9.04 -8.20 6.03
C THR A 49 8.13 -7.09 5.50
N HIS A 50 7.19 -6.66 6.33
CA HIS A 50 6.27 -5.59 6.01
C HIS A 50 6.72 -4.27 6.62
N HIS A 51 6.48 -3.18 5.90
CA HIS A 51 6.80 -1.82 6.33
C HIS A 51 5.52 -1.14 6.78
N LEU A 52 5.42 -0.89 8.07
CA LEU A 52 4.22 -0.32 8.67
C LEU A 52 4.58 1.05 9.25
N LEU A 53 3.86 2.07 8.85
CA LEU A 53 4.24 3.45 9.09
C LEU A 53 3.58 4.07 10.32
N SER A 54 2.79 3.29 11.05
CA SER A 54 2.14 3.76 12.27
C SER A 54 1.78 2.59 13.17
N ASP A 55 1.45 2.91 14.43
CA ASP A 55 0.98 1.89 15.36
C ASP A 55 -0.36 1.31 14.93
N LEU A 56 -1.22 2.13 14.34
CA LEU A 56 -2.52 1.66 13.84
C LEU A 56 -2.34 0.67 12.69
N GLU A 57 -1.41 0.96 11.79
CA GLU A 57 -1.10 0.04 10.70
C GLU A 57 -0.54 -1.27 11.23
N LEU A 58 0.30 -1.21 12.26
CA LEU A 58 0.80 -2.43 12.89
C LEU A 58 -0.34 -3.26 13.45
N ALA A 59 -1.25 -2.64 14.20
CA ALA A 59 -2.38 -3.36 14.78
C ALA A 59 -3.27 -3.97 13.69
N THR A 60 -3.55 -3.22 12.64
CA THR A 60 -4.35 -3.70 11.52
C THR A 60 -3.67 -4.86 10.82
N PHE A 61 -2.36 -4.74 10.57
CA PHE A 61 -1.58 -5.80 9.94
C PHE A 61 -1.64 -7.09 10.75
N LEU A 62 -1.48 -7.00 12.06
CA LEU A 62 -1.50 -8.19 12.90
C LEU A 62 -2.85 -8.91 12.83
N LEU A 63 -3.94 -8.17 12.81
CA LEU A 63 -5.27 -8.76 12.64
C LEU A 63 -5.42 -9.45 11.29
N LEU A 64 -4.90 -8.82 10.23
CA LEU A 64 -4.95 -9.39 8.88
C LEU A 64 -4.09 -10.66 8.78
N ASP A 65 -2.89 -10.61 9.35
CA ASP A 65 -1.94 -11.72 9.23
C ASP A 65 -2.43 -12.96 9.98
N TRP A 66 -3.23 -12.79 11.02
CA TRP A 66 -3.79 -13.89 11.79
C TRP A 66 -5.14 -14.38 11.26
N ASN A 67 -5.71 -13.69 10.28
CA ASN A 67 -7.00 -14.07 9.72
C ASN A 67 -6.79 -15.17 8.67
N PRO A 68 -7.31 -16.39 8.89
CA PRO A 68 -7.07 -17.50 7.96
C PRO A 68 -7.68 -17.29 6.58
N SER A 69 -8.59 -16.34 6.42
CA SER A 69 -9.18 -16.05 5.11
C SER A 69 -8.31 -15.12 4.26
N VAL A 70 -7.33 -14.48 4.86
CA VAL A 70 -6.44 -13.56 4.14
C VAL A 70 -5.33 -14.36 3.47
N THR A 71 -5.15 -14.15 2.17
CA THR A 71 -4.16 -14.88 1.38
C THR A 71 -3.00 -14.02 0.94
N ASP A 72 -3.15 -12.71 0.91
CA ASP A 72 -2.05 -11.79 0.62
C ASP A 72 -2.33 -10.44 1.28
N ILE A 73 -1.26 -9.76 1.70
CA ILE A 73 -1.34 -8.44 2.32
C ILE A 73 -0.29 -7.57 1.64
N ARG A 74 -0.73 -6.51 0.98
CA ARG A 74 0.17 -5.59 0.30
C ARG A 74 0.00 -4.21 0.91
N GLU A 75 0.95 -3.82 1.74
CA GLU A 75 0.94 -2.50 2.38
C GLU A 75 1.41 -1.43 1.40
N GLN A 76 0.98 -0.21 1.63
CA GLN A 76 1.33 0.94 0.80
C GLN A 76 1.18 0.62 -0.68
N PHE A 77 -0.04 0.24 -1.05
CA PHE A 77 -0.34 -0.17 -2.42
C PHE A 77 -0.64 1.07 -3.25
N PRO A 78 0.12 1.32 -4.33
CA PRO A 78 -0.08 2.54 -5.11
C PRO A 78 -1.39 2.49 -5.89
N LEU A 79 -2.12 3.59 -5.84
CA LEU A 79 -3.38 3.71 -6.57
C LEU A 79 -3.09 4.28 -7.96
N PRO A 80 -3.83 3.82 -8.99
CA PRO A 80 -3.62 4.35 -10.35
C PRO A 80 -3.83 5.86 -10.37
N LEU A 81 -2.86 6.58 -10.93
CA LEU A 81 -2.92 8.04 -10.97
C LEU A 81 -4.14 8.53 -11.74
N GLN A 82 -4.52 7.82 -12.79
CA GLN A 82 -5.70 8.17 -13.57
C GLN A 82 -6.97 8.12 -12.70
N ALA A 83 -7.08 7.11 -11.84
CA ALA A 83 -8.25 6.97 -10.98
C ALA A 83 -8.29 8.06 -9.91
N THR A 84 -7.17 8.35 -9.27
CA THR A 84 -7.13 9.37 -8.21
C THR A 84 -7.36 10.77 -8.76
N THR A 85 -6.87 11.07 -9.97
CA THR A 85 -7.11 12.37 -10.60
C THR A 85 -8.57 12.52 -10.99
N GLN A 86 -9.21 11.46 -11.49
CA GLN A 86 -10.65 11.52 -11.82
C GLN A 86 -11.50 11.74 -10.58
N ILE A 87 -11.17 11.06 -9.49
CA ILE A 87 -11.91 11.24 -8.23
C ILE A 87 -11.74 12.66 -7.71
N ALA A 88 -10.53 13.19 -7.76
CA ALA A 88 -10.27 14.56 -7.32
C ALA A 88 -11.07 15.57 -8.14
N GLU A 89 -11.13 15.36 -9.46
CA GLU A 89 -11.90 16.22 -10.35
C GLU A 89 -13.39 16.17 -10.02
N GLN A 90 -13.94 14.96 -9.85
CA GLN A 90 -15.36 14.78 -9.52
C GLN A 90 -15.71 15.39 -8.18
N ALA A 91 -14.81 15.27 -7.20
CA ALA A 91 -15.03 15.81 -5.86
C ALA A 91 -14.68 17.30 -5.76
N GLN A 92 -14.16 17.90 -6.84
CA GLN A 92 -13.76 19.31 -6.88
C GLN A 92 -12.69 19.63 -5.84
N ILE A 93 -11.74 18.72 -5.66
CA ILE A 93 -10.61 18.92 -4.77
C ILE A 93 -9.32 18.88 -5.56
N THR A 94 -8.28 19.52 -5.02
CA THR A 94 -6.97 19.55 -5.67
C THR A 94 -6.24 18.24 -5.42
N HIS A 95 -5.81 17.58 -6.49
CA HIS A 95 -5.01 16.38 -6.37
C HIS A 95 -3.63 16.75 -5.80
N PRO A 96 -3.10 15.94 -4.86
CA PRO A 96 -1.76 16.21 -4.32
C PRO A 96 -0.69 16.25 -5.41
N ARG A 97 0.21 17.21 -5.28
CA ARG A 97 1.35 17.33 -6.19
C ARG A 97 2.54 17.94 -5.46
N VAL A 98 3.72 17.64 -5.95
CA VAL A 98 4.95 18.29 -5.50
C VAL A 98 5.50 19.03 -6.70
N ARG A 99 5.56 20.35 -6.60
CA ARG A 99 5.88 21.21 -7.73
C ARG A 99 4.88 20.95 -8.86
N ASN A 100 5.35 20.49 -10.02
CA ASN A 100 4.47 20.17 -11.14
C ASN A 100 4.15 18.69 -11.26
N ALA A 101 4.64 17.88 -10.36
CA ALA A 101 4.44 16.43 -10.42
C ALA A 101 3.25 16.00 -9.57
N LEU A 102 2.26 15.37 -10.20
CA LEU A 102 1.17 14.73 -9.47
C LEU A 102 1.72 13.58 -8.65
N GLN A 103 1.21 13.42 -7.44
CA GLN A 103 1.66 12.37 -6.54
C GLN A 103 0.84 11.10 -6.72
N ILE A 104 1.54 9.98 -6.83
CA ILE A 104 0.89 8.68 -6.75
C ILE A 104 0.55 8.44 -5.29
N MET A 105 -0.74 8.27 -5.01
CA MET A 105 -1.23 8.01 -3.67
C MET A 105 -1.23 6.52 -3.41
N SER A 106 -1.06 6.13 -2.16
CA SER A 106 -1.10 4.73 -1.79
C SER A 106 -2.17 4.46 -0.75
N SER A 107 -2.76 3.28 -0.84
CA SER A 107 -3.66 2.76 0.19
C SER A 107 -2.82 2.10 1.27
N ASP A 108 -3.26 2.17 2.53
CA ASP A 108 -2.54 1.53 3.60
C ASP A 108 -2.37 0.03 3.36
N PHE A 109 -3.44 -0.64 2.93
CA PHE A 109 -3.39 -2.06 2.62
C PHE A 109 -4.27 -2.40 1.43
N TYR A 110 -3.82 -3.35 0.65
CA TYR A 110 -4.61 -4.04 -0.36
C TYR A 110 -4.56 -5.53 -0.02
N VAL A 111 -5.71 -6.10 0.28
CA VAL A 111 -5.78 -7.44 0.87
C VAL A 111 -6.51 -8.39 -0.08
N ASP A 112 -5.90 -9.54 -0.34
CA ASP A 112 -6.56 -10.62 -1.04
C ASP A 112 -7.12 -11.59 -0.01
N ARG A 113 -8.32 -12.08 -0.26
CA ARG A 113 -9.00 -13.02 0.61
C ARG A 113 -9.48 -14.22 -0.19
N LYS A 114 -9.61 -15.34 0.51
CA LYS A 114 -10.25 -16.50 -0.09
C LYS A 114 -11.67 -16.13 -0.50
N ASP A 115 -12.11 -16.66 -1.64
CA ASP A 115 -13.47 -16.44 -2.07
C ASP A 115 -14.39 -17.26 -1.20
N PHE A 116 -15.13 -16.57 -0.35
CA PHE A 116 -16.15 -17.19 0.50
C PHE A 116 -17.51 -17.13 -0.14
N ARG A 117 -17.54 -17.19 -1.45
CA ARG A 117 -18.84 -17.21 -2.09
C ARG A 117 -19.72 -18.26 -1.41
N GLN A 118 -20.86 -17.82 -0.96
CA GLN A 118 -21.83 -18.68 -0.33
C GLN A 118 -22.74 -19.20 -1.43
N PRO A 119 -22.51 -20.38 -1.93
CA PRO A 119 -23.25 -20.84 -3.12
C PRO A 119 -24.75 -20.92 -2.89
N ASN A 120 -25.16 -21.00 -1.64
CA ASN A 120 -26.57 -21.12 -1.29
C ASN A 120 -27.22 -19.79 -0.97
N PHE A 121 -26.53 -18.72 -1.23
CA PHE A 121 -27.06 -17.39 -1.04
C PHE A 121 -27.70 -16.88 -2.30
N ALA A 122 -28.20 -17.75 -2.98
CA ALA A 122 -28.92 -17.31 -4.18
C ALA A 122 -30.06 -16.41 -3.77
#